data_11a34a7e15de5e0983a0c463297a605f
#
_entry.id   11a34a7e15de5e0983a0c463297a605f
#
_cell.length_a   1.000
_cell.length_b   1.000
_cell.length_c   1.000
_cell.angle_alpha   90.00
_cell.angle_beta   90.00
_cell.angle_gamma   90.00
#
_symmetry.space_group_name_H-M   'P 1'
#
loop_
_entity.id
_entity.type
_entity.pdbx_description
1 polymer ?
#
loop_
_entity_poly.entity_id
_entity_poly.type
_entity_poly.pdbx_seq_one_letter_code
_entity_poly.pdbx_strand_id
1 'polypeptide(L)'
;MAVGNVTNLGIGTKNSGLNDDLIKKLKEADEAGQIKPLTKRLERNDLKQKDLAALKTLVSNVNVSGKTLGGEALYLKRTTNNAGKSVTASAANGVSVQNFSIDVQKLAQKDTFQSSNFKNASSLVGATNNGSFDVEIDGQKFSISVTRSTTYQDIVDKINDISGGKLQARILNVGGDKPNQIMLQSGNTGATQTIKFSNDTAGVLDKLGWDSTQFQDKDANGTLLTNPDGTPKMTSNFEKNRILKAQDAEFTYNGVNVKRSKNTFNDLRPGISITLNETGKTNVSVSQDTKEVIKAVEEFIKDYNLMTMNLGIATKYDEEKGAGTFQGVSEISSLRSNIGRLVNGQDSEGKALSKYGIVPDKDGQLQLDLNKLNAALSKDPEEIQKFFMGSSKIEPISYMGASTVSAGALDIKAGDLTINGKSVTFSTTATATAEENALKLQQAINDAGITGVTASLDNSGKRIVLKRSDGENIEVKGKNSALTALGMNEATINPVTKKTDGLFTKLAKMLDGVVGKKGTMIAMQNQLKDENESITKNKESTQKLLDEKYTTMQERFIKYNAIIASLENQFSTLKSMIDAEINSRK
;
A
#
# COMPACT_ATOMS: atom_id res chain seq x y z
N MET A 1 44.32 31.47 -30.02
CA MET A 1 44.57 32.02 -31.36
C MET A 1 45.89 31.45 -31.86
N ALA A 2 45.85 30.38 -32.62
CA ALA A 2 46.98 29.89 -33.38
C ALA A 2 46.66 30.19 -34.85
N VAL A 3 47.20 31.29 -35.34
CA VAL A 3 47.24 31.58 -36.76
C VAL A 3 48.31 30.61 -37.29
N GLY A 4 47.88 29.44 -37.72
CA GLY A 4 48.76 28.48 -38.43
C GLY A 4 49.24 29.10 -39.73
N ASN A 5 50.53 29.08 -39.94
CA ASN A 5 51.29 29.56 -41.09
C ASN A 5 50.58 29.41 -42.44
N VAL A 6 50.08 30.53 -42.97
CA VAL A 6 49.65 30.68 -44.37
C VAL A 6 50.84 31.03 -45.25
N THR A 7 52.01 30.40 -45.06
CA THR A 7 53.24 30.71 -45.79
C THR A 7 53.53 29.74 -46.91
N ASN A 8 52.54 29.13 -47.56
CA ASN A 8 52.76 28.45 -48.85
C ASN A 8 51.55 28.49 -49.77
N LEU A 9 50.95 29.69 -49.92
CA LEU A 9 50.10 29.98 -51.05
C LEU A 9 51.08 30.27 -52.25
N GLY A 10 51.46 29.27 -53.02
CA GLY A 10 52.21 29.40 -54.23
C GLY A 10 51.46 30.25 -55.27
N ILE A 11 51.56 31.57 -55.13
CA ILE A 11 51.06 32.52 -56.13
C ILE A 11 52.17 32.65 -57.16
N GLY A 12 52.03 32.01 -58.36
CA GLY A 12 52.88 32.32 -59.48
C GLY A 12 53.57 31.17 -60.19
N THR A 13 53.20 29.89 -60.05
CA THR A 13 53.71 28.79 -60.85
C THR A 13 52.58 28.08 -61.63
N LYS A 14 52.88 27.47 -62.78
CA LYS A 14 51.94 26.84 -63.73
C LYS A 14 50.91 25.81 -63.15
N ASN A 15 50.97 25.55 -61.85
CA ASN A 15 50.01 24.67 -61.10
C ASN A 15 49.41 25.30 -59.86
N SER A 16 49.42 26.61 -59.75
CA SER A 16 48.93 27.40 -58.59
C SER A 16 47.61 28.05 -58.83
N GLY A 17 46.62 27.30 -59.30
CA GLY A 17 45.23 27.72 -59.21
C GLY A 17 44.72 27.43 -57.81
N LEU A 18 43.97 28.39 -57.26
CA LEU A 18 43.00 28.08 -56.19
C LEU A 18 42.22 26.86 -56.69
N ASN A 19 42.50 25.71 -56.16
CA ASN A 19 41.83 24.47 -56.58
C ASN A 19 40.72 24.11 -55.57
N ASP A 20 39.78 23.30 -55.97
CA ASP A 20 38.69 22.82 -55.11
C ASP A 20 39.20 22.23 -53.80
N ASP A 21 40.40 21.65 -53.81
CA ASP A 21 41.06 21.09 -52.61
C ASP A 21 41.44 22.15 -51.58
N LEU A 22 41.89 23.33 -52.03
CA LEU A 22 42.18 24.46 -51.11
C LEU A 22 40.88 25.02 -50.51
N ILE A 23 39.81 25.17 -51.29
CA ILE A 23 38.51 25.64 -50.80
C ILE A 23 37.97 24.64 -49.77
N LYS A 24 38.09 23.33 -50.04
CA LYS A 24 37.71 22.26 -49.10
C LYS A 24 38.50 22.33 -47.81
N LYS A 25 39.84 22.49 -47.87
CA LYS A 25 40.69 22.63 -46.67
C LYS A 25 40.34 23.87 -45.85
N LEU A 26 40.02 24.99 -46.49
CA LEU A 26 39.58 26.21 -45.80
C LEU A 26 38.22 26.01 -45.12
N LYS A 27 37.28 25.33 -45.80
CA LYS A 27 35.99 24.97 -45.21
C LYS A 27 36.16 24.04 -44.00
N GLU A 28 36.97 22.99 -44.12
CA GLU A 28 37.28 22.07 -43.01
C GLU A 28 37.95 22.81 -41.83
N ALA A 29 38.81 23.79 -42.08
CA ALA A 29 39.42 24.61 -41.03
C ALA A 29 38.39 25.50 -40.32
N ASP A 30 37.48 26.15 -41.06
CA ASP A 30 36.38 26.96 -40.50
C ASP A 30 35.42 26.08 -39.72
N GLU A 31 35.03 24.90 -40.25
CA GLU A 31 34.19 23.93 -39.55
C GLU A 31 34.87 23.42 -38.26
N ALA A 32 36.16 23.16 -38.30
CA ALA A 32 36.92 22.78 -37.11
C ALA A 32 36.93 23.88 -36.04
N GLY A 33 36.93 25.15 -36.44
CA GLY A 33 36.93 26.30 -35.55
C GLY A 33 35.55 26.66 -35.01
N GLN A 34 34.48 26.52 -35.79
CA GLN A 34 33.14 27.03 -35.48
C GLN A 34 32.14 25.91 -35.16
N ILE A 35 32.12 24.81 -35.87
CA ILE A 35 31.17 23.72 -35.74
C ILE A 35 31.61 22.68 -34.70
N LYS A 36 32.87 22.26 -34.72
CA LYS A 36 33.38 21.23 -33.81
C LYS A 36 33.26 21.58 -32.33
N PRO A 37 33.48 22.84 -31.87
CA PRO A 37 33.21 23.22 -30.48
C PRO A 37 31.72 23.09 -30.07
N LEU A 38 30.78 23.43 -30.96
CA LEU A 38 29.35 23.29 -30.74
C LEU A 38 28.95 21.80 -30.61
N THR A 39 29.50 20.95 -31.50
CA THR A 39 29.29 19.50 -31.45
C THR A 39 29.79 18.92 -30.13
N LYS A 40 30.99 19.27 -29.68
CA LYS A 40 31.56 18.83 -28.40
C LYS A 40 30.71 19.30 -27.19
N ARG A 41 30.08 20.48 -27.31
CA ARG A 41 29.20 20.98 -26.25
C ARG A 41 27.88 20.22 -26.20
N LEU A 42 27.29 19.87 -27.35
CA LEU A 42 26.14 18.97 -27.44
C LEU A 42 26.42 17.62 -26.81
N GLU A 43 27.50 16.97 -27.20
CA GLU A 43 27.92 15.66 -26.66
C GLU A 43 28.05 15.70 -25.13
N ARG A 44 28.65 16.75 -24.57
CA ARG A 44 28.75 16.94 -23.12
C ARG A 44 27.40 17.11 -22.45
N ASN A 45 26.50 17.87 -23.07
CA ASN A 45 25.17 18.09 -22.51
C ASN A 45 24.30 16.85 -22.60
N ASP A 46 24.43 16.07 -23.65
CA ASP A 46 23.76 14.75 -23.79
C ASP A 46 24.23 13.77 -22.71
N LEU A 47 25.52 13.73 -22.43
CA LEU A 47 26.07 12.94 -21.32
C LEU A 47 25.51 13.42 -19.99
N LYS A 48 25.48 14.75 -19.75
CA LYS A 48 24.85 15.31 -18.54
C LYS A 48 23.37 14.97 -18.42
N GLN A 49 22.61 15.02 -19.51
CA GLN A 49 21.18 14.63 -19.48
C GLN A 49 21.00 13.16 -19.12
N LYS A 50 21.82 12.27 -19.69
CA LYS A 50 21.80 10.84 -19.38
C LYS A 50 22.12 10.56 -17.91
N ASP A 51 23.19 11.15 -17.41
CA ASP A 51 23.64 10.97 -16.03
C ASP A 51 22.65 11.60 -15.04
N LEU A 52 22.08 12.76 -15.38
CA LEU A 52 21.04 13.41 -14.56
C LEU A 52 19.77 12.55 -14.46
N ALA A 53 19.37 11.92 -15.56
CA ALA A 53 18.22 11.00 -15.57
C ALA A 53 18.49 9.77 -14.68
N ALA A 54 19.69 9.20 -14.74
CA ALA A 54 20.11 8.09 -13.88
C ALA A 54 20.12 8.49 -12.40
N LEU A 55 20.73 9.61 -12.05
CA LEU A 55 20.76 10.14 -10.68
C LEU A 55 19.35 10.44 -10.17
N LYS A 56 18.50 11.04 -10.99
CA LYS A 56 17.10 11.30 -10.65
C LYS A 56 16.35 10.01 -10.29
N THR A 57 16.58 8.92 -11.04
CA THR A 57 15.97 7.62 -10.72
C THR A 57 16.43 7.12 -9.35
N LEU A 58 17.73 7.19 -9.05
CA LEU A 58 18.27 6.78 -7.75
C LEU A 58 17.72 7.62 -6.60
N VAL A 59 17.64 8.94 -6.76
CA VAL A 59 17.04 9.84 -5.77
C VAL A 59 15.54 9.57 -5.60
N SER A 60 14.84 9.23 -6.70
CA SER A 60 13.42 8.85 -6.65
C SER A 60 13.21 7.53 -5.89
N ASN A 61 14.10 6.55 -6.04
CA ASN A 61 14.03 5.29 -5.28
C ASN A 61 14.15 5.56 -3.77
N VAL A 62 15.14 6.37 -3.36
CA VAL A 62 15.28 6.79 -1.95
C VAL A 62 14.05 7.56 -1.46
N ASN A 63 13.43 8.38 -2.31
CA ASN A 63 12.19 9.06 -1.95
C ASN A 63 11.03 8.08 -1.74
N VAL A 64 10.91 7.06 -2.59
CA VAL A 64 9.87 6.02 -2.47
C VAL A 64 10.08 5.18 -1.21
N SER A 65 11.30 4.64 -1.01
CA SER A 65 11.61 3.85 0.20
C SER A 65 11.53 4.70 1.47
N GLY A 66 11.93 5.98 1.42
CA GLY A 66 11.72 6.95 2.50
C GLY A 66 10.23 7.19 2.79
N LYS A 67 9.38 7.36 1.77
CA LYS A 67 7.93 7.49 1.95
C LYS A 67 7.29 6.23 2.54
N THR A 68 7.80 5.06 2.21
CA THR A 68 7.34 3.80 2.80
C THR A 68 7.62 3.80 4.31
N LEU A 69 8.83 4.15 4.74
CA LEU A 69 9.21 4.23 6.15
C LEU A 69 8.56 5.41 6.91
N GLY A 70 8.25 6.50 6.22
CA GLY A 70 7.52 7.65 6.76
C GLY A 70 6.00 7.51 6.66
N GLY A 71 5.48 6.41 6.12
CA GLY A 71 4.05 6.19 5.85
C GLY A 71 3.36 5.34 6.91
N GLU A 72 2.16 5.73 7.31
CA GLU A 72 1.36 5.04 8.33
C GLU A 72 1.03 3.59 7.93
N ALA A 73 0.78 3.34 6.64
CA ALA A 73 0.34 2.03 6.13
C ALA A 73 1.29 0.88 6.50
N LEU A 74 2.61 1.15 6.59
CA LEU A 74 3.61 0.17 7.00
C LEU A 74 3.38 -0.32 8.44
N TYR A 75 3.04 0.59 9.34
CA TYR A 75 2.91 0.33 10.78
C TYR A 75 1.51 -0.19 11.16
N LEU A 76 0.55 -0.09 10.27
CA LEU A 76 -0.77 -0.70 10.45
C LEU A 76 -0.79 -2.20 10.15
N LYS A 77 0.24 -2.75 9.50
CA LYS A 77 0.32 -4.19 9.21
C LYS A 77 0.36 -5.00 10.50
N ARG A 78 -0.38 -6.11 10.50
CA ARG A 78 -0.49 -7.02 11.65
C ARG A 78 -0.03 -8.41 11.28
N THR A 79 0.53 -9.09 12.25
CA THR A 79 0.81 -10.52 12.21
C THR A 79 0.16 -11.21 13.39
N THR A 80 -0.17 -12.49 13.24
CA THR A 80 -0.72 -13.33 14.29
C THR A 80 0.24 -14.46 14.61
N ASN A 81 0.43 -14.71 15.90
CA ASN A 81 1.13 -15.90 16.38
C ASN A 81 0.13 -16.78 17.13
N ASN A 82 -0.05 -18.00 16.65
CA ASN A 82 -0.97 -18.98 17.21
C ASN A 82 -0.16 -20.02 17.99
N ALA A 83 -0.15 -19.91 19.33
CA ALA A 83 0.52 -20.87 20.20
C ALA A 83 -0.39 -22.09 20.44
N GLY A 84 -0.48 -22.97 19.44
CA GLY A 84 -1.33 -24.16 19.39
C GLY A 84 -1.75 -24.45 17.95
N LYS A 85 -2.34 -25.64 17.72
CA LYS A 85 -2.80 -26.10 16.40
C LYS A 85 -4.32 -26.00 16.23
N SER A 86 -5.05 -25.88 17.35
CA SER A 86 -6.52 -25.93 17.33
C SER A 86 -7.16 -24.73 16.63
N VAL A 87 -6.45 -23.60 16.53
CA VAL A 87 -6.96 -22.39 15.90
C VAL A 87 -5.91 -21.73 15.02
N THR A 88 -6.35 -21.27 13.86
CA THR A 88 -5.59 -20.32 13.03
C THR A 88 -6.35 -18.98 13.02
N ALA A 89 -5.65 -17.90 13.33
CA ALA A 89 -6.22 -16.56 13.24
C ALA A 89 -5.42 -15.69 12.26
N SER A 90 -6.09 -14.73 11.63
CA SER A 90 -5.47 -13.66 10.86
C SER A 90 -6.08 -12.32 11.26
N ALA A 91 -5.30 -11.25 11.19
CA ALA A 91 -5.73 -9.91 11.55
C ALA A 91 -5.58 -8.95 10.37
N ALA A 92 -6.59 -8.13 10.13
CA ALA A 92 -6.54 -7.06 9.16
C ALA A 92 -5.61 -5.92 9.65
N ASN A 93 -5.17 -5.08 8.72
CA ASN A 93 -4.38 -3.90 9.05
C ASN A 93 -5.15 -2.98 10.01
N GLY A 94 -4.44 -2.37 10.96
CA GLY A 94 -5.00 -1.42 11.92
C GLY A 94 -5.75 -2.05 13.10
N VAL A 95 -5.90 -3.38 13.15
CA VAL A 95 -6.44 -4.06 14.33
C VAL A 95 -5.54 -3.78 15.53
N SER A 96 -6.14 -3.51 16.70
CA SER A 96 -5.40 -3.28 17.94
C SER A 96 -4.55 -4.49 18.32
N VAL A 97 -3.33 -4.24 18.77
CA VAL A 97 -2.46 -5.27 19.35
C VAL A 97 -3.13 -5.84 20.59
N GLN A 98 -3.28 -7.17 20.62
CA GLN A 98 -4.01 -7.86 21.68
C GLN A 98 -3.67 -9.34 21.75
N ASN A 99 -3.94 -9.94 22.91
CA ASN A 99 -3.86 -11.39 23.11
C ASN A 99 -5.23 -11.91 23.48
N PHE A 100 -5.56 -13.11 23.03
CA PHE A 100 -6.78 -13.82 23.43
C PHE A 100 -6.56 -15.33 23.38
N SER A 101 -7.39 -16.07 24.10
CA SER A 101 -7.36 -17.53 24.10
C SER A 101 -8.65 -18.10 23.53
N ILE A 102 -8.53 -19.17 22.77
CA ILE A 102 -9.67 -19.97 22.28
C ILE A 102 -9.43 -21.40 22.71
N ASP A 103 -10.45 -22.01 23.31
CA ASP A 103 -10.46 -23.42 23.67
C ASP A 103 -11.62 -24.09 22.94
N VAL A 104 -11.29 -24.93 21.96
CA VAL A 104 -12.26 -25.59 21.05
C VAL A 104 -12.69 -26.90 21.66
N GLN A 105 -13.98 -27.01 22.05
CA GLN A 105 -14.56 -28.25 22.55
C GLN A 105 -15.09 -29.12 21.42
N LYS A 106 -15.73 -28.50 20.40
CA LYS A 106 -16.29 -29.19 19.23
C LYS A 106 -16.12 -28.37 17.97
N LEU A 107 -15.87 -29.04 16.86
CA LEU A 107 -15.93 -28.42 15.53
C LEU A 107 -17.35 -28.49 14.97
N ALA A 108 -17.70 -27.50 14.14
CA ALA A 108 -18.91 -27.59 13.33
C ALA A 108 -18.76 -28.72 12.30
N GLN A 109 -19.80 -29.55 12.20
CA GLN A 109 -19.82 -30.68 11.29
C GLN A 109 -21.03 -30.65 10.36
N LYS A 110 -20.84 -31.27 9.20
CA LYS A 110 -21.92 -31.56 8.25
C LYS A 110 -22.70 -32.79 8.72
N ASP A 111 -23.98 -32.85 8.39
CA ASP A 111 -24.70 -34.11 8.43
C ASP A 111 -24.27 -34.99 7.24
N THR A 112 -23.91 -36.22 7.50
CA THR A 112 -23.40 -37.12 6.47
C THR A 112 -24.03 -38.50 6.63
N PHE A 113 -24.63 -38.96 5.55
CA PHE A 113 -25.22 -40.28 5.42
C PHE A 113 -24.53 -41.11 4.36
N GLN A 114 -24.46 -42.40 4.55
CA GLN A 114 -24.19 -43.36 3.50
C GLN A 114 -25.46 -44.12 3.15
N SER A 115 -25.58 -44.63 1.92
CA SER A 115 -26.64 -45.58 1.57
C SER A 115 -26.23 -47.02 1.84
N SER A 116 -27.18 -47.96 1.74
CA SER A 116 -26.88 -49.38 1.54
C SER A 116 -26.00 -49.54 0.28
N ASN A 117 -25.17 -50.61 0.28
CA ASN A 117 -24.29 -50.93 -0.84
C ASN A 117 -25.07 -51.45 -2.06
N PHE A 118 -24.65 -51.03 -3.25
CA PHE A 118 -25.24 -51.49 -4.54
C PHE A 118 -24.14 -51.84 -5.56
N LYS A 119 -24.52 -52.54 -6.63
CA LYS A 119 -23.57 -53.10 -7.59
C LYS A 119 -23.05 -52.08 -8.60
N ASN A 120 -23.94 -51.37 -9.25
CA ASN A 120 -23.60 -50.36 -10.28
C ASN A 120 -24.44 -49.11 -10.11
N ALA A 121 -23.91 -47.93 -10.48
CA ALA A 121 -24.63 -46.67 -10.47
C ALA A 121 -25.91 -46.68 -11.33
N SER A 122 -25.88 -47.46 -12.44
CA SER A 122 -27.01 -47.67 -13.35
C SER A 122 -27.98 -48.77 -12.87
N SER A 123 -27.72 -49.42 -11.73
CA SER A 123 -28.69 -50.37 -11.13
C SER A 123 -29.95 -49.64 -10.67
N LEU A 124 -31.11 -50.29 -10.85
CA LEU A 124 -32.37 -49.77 -10.34
C LEU A 124 -32.37 -49.68 -8.82
N VAL A 125 -32.90 -48.61 -8.25
CA VAL A 125 -33.01 -48.46 -6.79
C VAL A 125 -34.04 -49.41 -6.16
N GLY A 126 -34.88 -50.04 -6.95
CA GLY A 126 -35.88 -51.02 -6.51
C GLY A 126 -37.13 -50.37 -5.90
N ALA A 127 -37.59 -49.26 -6.47
CA ALA A 127 -38.83 -48.64 -6.07
C ALA A 127 -40.04 -49.55 -6.23
N THR A 128 -40.89 -49.65 -5.22
CA THR A 128 -42.11 -50.45 -5.24
C THR A 128 -43.21 -49.80 -6.08
N ASN A 129 -43.27 -48.47 -6.03
CA ASN A 129 -44.26 -47.64 -6.75
C ASN A 129 -43.58 -46.48 -7.44
N ASN A 130 -44.27 -45.88 -8.42
CA ASN A 130 -43.95 -44.52 -8.83
C ASN A 130 -44.45 -43.55 -7.73
N GLY A 131 -43.57 -42.65 -7.27
CA GLY A 131 -43.86 -41.75 -6.15
C GLY A 131 -42.72 -40.82 -5.87
N SER A 132 -42.54 -40.46 -4.63
CA SER A 132 -41.45 -39.59 -4.18
C SER A 132 -41.07 -39.90 -2.73
N PHE A 133 -39.95 -39.39 -2.30
CA PHE A 133 -39.60 -39.20 -0.91
C PHE A 133 -39.10 -37.76 -0.67
N ASP A 134 -39.24 -37.28 0.55
CA ASP A 134 -38.78 -35.96 0.92
C ASP A 134 -37.46 -36.02 1.70
N VAL A 135 -36.58 -35.05 1.36
CA VAL A 135 -35.37 -34.76 2.14
C VAL A 135 -35.51 -33.35 2.71
N GLU A 136 -35.50 -33.20 4.02
CA GLU A 136 -35.58 -31.92 4.70
C GLU A 136 -34.23 -31.54 5.28
N ILE A 137 -33.83 -30.29 5.06
CA ILE A 137 -32.62 -29.69 5.65
C ILE A 137 -32.89 -28.21 5.89
N ASP A 138 -32.49 -27.67 7.05
CA ASP A 138 -32.62 -26.26 7.42
C ASP A 138 -34.07 -25.74 7.25
N GLY A 139 -35.04 -26.59 7.60
CA GLY A 139 -36.48 -26.29 7.46
C GLY A 139 -37.01 -26.32 6.03
N GLN A 140 -36.20 -26.58 5.04
CA GLN A 140 -36.61 -26.68 3.63
C GLN A 140 -36.76 -28.13 3.20
N LYS A 141 -37.87 -28.47 2.55
CA LYS A 141 -38.16 -29.79 2.00
C LYS A 141 -37.90 -29.85 0.50
N PHE A 142 -37.24 -30.94 0.06
CA PHE A 142 -36.98 -31.29 -1.33
C PHE A 142 -37.64 -32.62 -1.63
N SER A 143 -38.61 -32.64 -2.55
CA SER A 143 -39.31 -33.87 -2.92
C SER A 143 -38.62 -34.50 -4.13
N ILE A 144 -38.08 -35.70 -3.93
CA ILE A 144 -37.32 -36.45 -4.93
C ILE A 144 -38.29 -37.43 -5.62
N SER A 145 -38.63 -37.18 -6.88
CA SER A 145 -39.50 -38.04 -7.66
C SER A 145 -38.77 -39.33 -8.07
N VAL A 146 -39.44 -40.47 -7.89
CA VAL A 146 -38.91 -41.81 -8.12
C VAL A 146 -39.90 -42.61 -8.95
N THR A 147 -39.40 -43.36 -9.93
CA THR A 147 -40.15 -44.34 -10.71
C THR A 147 -39.53 -45.71 -10.59
N ARG A 148 -40.20 -46.73 -11.04
CA ARG A 148 -39.62 -48.09 -11.04
C ARG A 148 -38.39 -48.26 -11.92
N SER A 149 -38.14 -47.32 -12.84
CA SER A 149 -36.92 -47.26 -13.70
C SER A 149 -35.82 -46.37 -13.13
N THR A 150 -36.00 -45.75 -11.98
CA THR A 150 -35.02 -44.83 -11.38
C THR A 150 -33.78 -45.63 -10.92
N THR A 151 -32.61 -45.18 -11.32
CA THR A 151 -31.30 -45.75 -10.93
C THR A 151 -30.72 -45.00 -9.71
N TYR A 152 -29.64 -45.57 -9.13
CA TYR A 152 -28.91 -44.89 -8.05
C TYR A 152 -28.27 -43.57 -8.53
N GLN A 153 -27.83 -43.52 -9.79
CA GLN A 153 -27.31 -42.27 -10.38
C GLN A 153 -28.41 -41.19 -10.47
N ASP A 154 -29.61 -41.58 -10.94
CA ASP A 154 -30.74 -40.65 -11.01
C ASP A 154 -31.10 -40.07 -9.65
N ILE A 155 -31.01 -40.84 -8.54
CA ILE A 155 -31.23 -40.31 -7.19
C ILE A 155 -30.20 -39.23 -6.84
N VAL A 156 -28.91 -39.49 -7.13
CA VAL A 156 -27.84 -38.53 -6.88
C VAL A 156 -28.05 -37.26 -7.67
N ASP A 157 -28.32 -37.38 -8.96
CA ASP A 157 -28.52 -36.22 -9.84
C ASP A 157 -29.73 -35.37 -9.40
N LYS A 158 -30.86 -36.02 -9.13
CA LYS A 158 -32.08 -35.33 -8.66
C LYS A 158 -31.89 -34.61 -7.32
N ILE A 159 -31.18 -35.22 -6.36
CA ILE A 159 -30.87 -34.57 -5.08
C ILE A 159 -30.02 -33.33 -5.30
N ASN A 160 -28.97 -33.42 -6.12
CA ASN A 160 -28.08 -32.31 -6.41
C ASN A 160 -28.80 -31.17 -7.14
N ASP A 161 -29.60 -31.52 -8.17
CA ASP A 161 -30.31 -30.54 -9.01
C ASP A 161 -31.35 -29.75 -8.23
N ILE A 162 -32.20 -30.45 -7.43
CA ILE A 162 -33.30 -29.80 -6.72
C ILE A 162 -32.85 -29.02 -5.48
N SER A 163 -31.74 -29.43 -4.87
CA SER A 163 -31.33 -28.83 -3.57
C SER A 163 -30.59 -27.50 -3.70
N GLY A 164 -30.16 -27.12 -4.94
CA GLY A 164 -29.40 -25.88 -5.15
C GLY A 164 -28.13 -25.79 -4.30
N GLY A 165 -27.48 -26.95 -4.02
CA GLY A 165 -26.25 -27.03 -3.22
C GLY A 165 -26.47 -27.14 -1.70
N LYS A 166 -27.70 -27.16 -1.22
CA LYS A 166 -27.98 -27.41 0.21
C LYS A 166 -27.72 -28.86 0.61
N LEU A 167 -27.86 -29.78 -0.34
CA LEU A 167 -27.47 -31.17 -0.23
C LEU A 167 -26.43 -31.49 -1.29
N GLN A 168 -25.52 -32.40 -0.97
CA GLN A 168 -24.48 -32.88 -1.88
C GLN A 168 -24.50 -34.43 -1.82
N ALA A 169 -24.95 -35.01 -2.92
CA ALA A 169 -24.95 -36.46 -3.11
C ALA A 169 -23.87 -36.86 -4.09
N ARG A 170 -23.21 -38.02 -3.83
CA ARG A 170 -22.23 -38.59 -4.74
C ARG A 170 -22.15 -40.12 -4.54
N ILE A 171 -21.81 -40.85 -5.59
CA ILE A 171 -21.51 -42.29 -5.49
C ILE A 171 -20.04 -42.47 -5.16
N LEU A 172 -19.77 -43.26 -4.13
CA LEU A 172 -18.43 -43.66 -3.73
C LEU A 172 -18.25 -45.17 -4.02
N ASN A 173 -17.08 -45.52 -4.55
CA ASN A 173 -16.68 -46.92 -4.66
C ASN A 173 -15.89 -47.29 -3.38
N VAL A 174 -16.47 -48.22 -2.58
CA VAL A 174 -15.93 -48.68 -1.29
C VAL A 174 -15.35 -50.08 -1.38
N GLY A 175 -15.40 -50.74 -2.56
CA GLY A 175 -14.89 -52.10 -2.79
C GLY A 175 -15.89 -53.18 -2.40
N GLY A 176 -15.51 -54.48 -2.60
CA GLY A 176 -16.34 -55.64 -2.33
C GLY A 176 -17.32 -55.98 -3.45
N ASP A 177 -18.22 -56.96 -3.19
CA ASP A 177 -19.20 -57.47 -4.19
C ASP A 177 -20.24 -56.44 -4.61
N LYS A 178 -20.58 -55.51 -3.73
CA LYS A 178 -21.43 -54.35 -3.97
C LYS A 178 -20.62 -53.09 -3.67
N PRO A 179 -19.78 -52.64 -4.64
CA PRO A 179 -18.73 -51.71 -4.33
C PRO A 179 -19.19 -50.26 -4.18
N ASN A 180 -20.44 -49.93 -4.48
CA ASN A 180 -20.89 -48.55 -4.53
C ASN A 180 -21.85 -48.22 -3.38
N GLN A 181 -21.75 -46.97 -2.88
CA GLN A 181 -22.66 -46.35 -1.92
C GLN A 181 -22.93 -44.93 -2.34
N ILE A 182 -24.12 -44.42 -2.06
CA ILE A 182 -24.39 -42.97 -2.10
C ILE A 182 -23.90 -42.39 -0.78
N MET A 183 -23.04 -41.38 -0.86
CA MET A 183 -22.74 -40.48 0.24
C MET A 183 -23.57 -39.22 0.06
N LEU A 184 -24.43 -38.91 1.04
CA LEU A 184 -25.24 -37.70 1.09
C LEU A 184 -24.77 -36.83 2.24
N GLN A 185 -24.46 -35.58 1.94
CA GLN A 185 -24.00 -34.59 2.93
C GLN A 185 -24.82 -33.31 2.88
N SER A 186 -24.93 -32.62 4.00
CA SER A 186 -25.37 -31.22 4.01
C SER A 186 -24.36 -30.33 3.28
N GLY A 187 -24.83 -29.30 2.58
CA GLY A 187 -23.97 -28.31 1.90
C GLY A 187 -23.08 -27.53 2.87
N ASN A 188 -23.65 -27.16 4.02
CA ASN A 188 -22.99 -26.41 5.10
C ASN A 188 -22.85 -27.28 6.37
N THR A 189 -22.03 -26.79 7.31
CA THR A 189 -21.92 -27.30 8.68
C THR A 189 -22.94 -26.59 9.60
N GLY A 190 -23.15 -27.13 10.79
CA GLY A 190 -23.99 -26.52 11.82
C GLY A 190 -25.21 -27.35 12.20
N ALA A 191 -25.73 -27.16 13.41
CA ALA A 191 -26.81 -27.98 13.97
C ALA A 191 -28.13 -27.92 13.16
N THR A 192 -28.41 -26.79 12.51
CA THR A 192 -29.60 -26.62 11.65
C THR A 192 -29.51 -27.44 10.36
N GLN A 193 -28.33 -27.90 9.99
CA GLN A 193 -28.06 -28.66 8.77
C GLN A 193 -28.35 -30.16 8.90
N THR A 194 -29.15 -30.52 9.91
CA THR A 194 -29.60 -31.92 10.12
C THR A 194 -30.51 -32.35 8.99
N ILE A 195 -30.14 -33.47 8.32
CA ILE A 195 -30.92 -34.09 7.25
C ILE A 195 -31.99 -34.98 7.86
N LYS A 196 -33.22 -34.87 7.38
CA LYS A 196 -34.33 -35.75 7.71
C LYS A 196 -34.96 -36.30 6.45
N PHE A 197 -35.46 -37.52 6.54
CA PHE A 197 -36.18 -38.18 5.44
C PHE A 197 -37.64 -38.40 5.85
N SER A 198 -38.56 -38.28 4.89
CA SER A 198 -39.99 -38.46 5.13
C SER A 198 -40.76 -38.74 3.84
N ASN A 199 -42.08 -39.05 3.96
CA ASN A 199 -43.02 -39.14 2.85
C ASN A 199 -42.59 -40.10 1.72
N ASP A 200 -42.09 -41.28 2.06
CA ASP A 200 -41.67 -42.28 1.07
C ASP A 200 -42.88 -43.02 0.48
N THR A 201 -43.44 -42.46 -0.58
CA THR A 201 -44.53 -43.10 -1.35
C THR A 201 -43.98 -44.05 -2.44
N ALA A 202 -42.68 -43.99 -2.71
CA ALA A 202 -42.02 -44.86 -3.67
C ALA A 202 -41.46 -46.16 -3.06
N GLY A 203 -41.31 -46.26 -1.74
CA GLY A 203 -40.78 -47.38 -1.01
C GLY A 203 -39.27 -47.60 -1.24
N VAL A 204 -38.51 -46.48 -1.27
CA VAL A 204 -37.06 -46.52 -1.58
C VAL A 204 -36.17 -46.21 -0.38
N LEU A 205 -36.66 -45.54 0.66
CA LEU A 205 -35.85 -45.16 1.82
C LEU A 205 -35.28 -46.40 2.54
N ASP A 206 -36.06 -47.47 2.65
CA ASP A 206 -35.53 -48.74 3.17
C ASP A 206 -34.43 -49.32 2.28
N LYS A 207 -34.59 -49.31 0.96
CA LYS A 207 -33.57 -49.76 0.00
C LYS A 207 -32.29 -48.96 0.05
N LEU A 208 -32.42 -47.63 0.26
CA LEU A 208 -31.29 -46.73 0.47
C LEU A 208 -30.69 -46.86 1.88
N GLY A 209 -31.39 -47.50 2.83
CA GLY A 209 -30.98 -47.56 4.22
C GLY A 209 -31.17 -46.24 4.97
N TRP A 210 -32.12 -45.41 4.52
CA TRP A 210 -32.45 -44.11 5.11
C TRP A 210 -33.84 -44.08 5.76
N ASP A 211 -34.46 -45.27 5.92
CA ASP A 211 -35.72 -45.41 6.64
C ASP A 211 -35.53 -45.09 8.12
N SER A 212 -36.36 -44.18 8.64
CA SER A 212 -36.38 -43.74 10.03
C SER A 212 -37.21 -44.66 10.95
N THR A 213 -37.85 -45.68 10.43
CA THR A 213 -38.64 -46.65 11.23
C THR A 213 -37.73 -47.33 12.25
N GLN A 214 -38.08 -47.22 13.52
CA GLN A 214 -37.34 -47.85 14.61
C GLN A 214 -37.64 -49.31 14.71
N PHE A 215 -36.63 -50.13 14.96
CA PHE A 215 -36.72 -51.57 15.26
C PHE A 215 -35.71 -51.92 16.36
N GLN A 216 -35.97 -53.05 17.07
CA GLN A 216 -35.02 -53.51 18.08
C GLN A 216 -33.73 -53.96 17.43
N ASP A 217 -32.61 -53.43 17.92
CA ASP A 217 -31.26 -53.69 17.37
C ASP A 217 -30.82 -55.12 17.68
N LYS A 218 -29.94 -55.69 16.86
CA LYS A 218 -29.37 -57.03 16.99
C LYS A 218 -27.86 -56.99 16.98
N ASP A 219 -27.23 -57.88 17.71
CA ASP A 219 -25.79 -58.11 17.58
C ASP A 219 -25.44 -58.85 16.28
N ALA A 220 -24.14 -59.13 16.05
CA ALA A 220 -23.65 -59.82 14.86
C ALA A 220 -24.20 -61.27 14.74
N ASN A 221 -24.70 -61.86 15.82
CA ASN A 221 -25.28 -63.18 15.88
C ASN A 221 -26.80 -63.21 15.76
N GLY A 222 -27.42 -62.04 15.61
CA GLY A 222 -28.88 -61.88 15.50
C GLY A 222 -29.62 -61.80 16.84
N THR A 223 -28.92 -61.75 17.98
CA THR A 223 -29.53 -61.60 19.31
C THR A 223 -30.06 -60.18 19.53
N LEU A 224 -31.28 -60.02 20.00
CA LEU A 224 -31.91 -58.74 20.31
C LEU A 224 -31.16 -58.02 21.44
N LEU A 225 -30.75 -56.79 21.18
CA LEU A 225 -30.00 -55.97 22.14
C LEU A 225 -30.96 -55.23 23.07
N THR A 226 -30.56 -55.06 24.34
CA THR A 226 -31.24 -54.25 25.35
C THR A 226 -30.30 -53.17 25.88
N ASN A 227 -30.89 -52.09 26.37
CA ASN A 227 -30.18 -51.05 27.11
C ASN A 227 -29.80 -51.55 28.52
N PRO A 228 -28.90 -50.89 29.26
CA PRO A 228 -28.50 -51.27 30.61
C PRO A 228 -29.69 -51.32 31.61
N ASP A 229 -30.79 -50.61 31.32
CA ASP A 229 -32.00 -50.59 32.11
C ASP A 229 -33.00 -51.73 31.76
N GLY A 230 -32.62 -52.66 30.88
CA GLY A 230 -33.42 -53.78 30.42
C GLY A 230 -34.45 -53.45 29.33
N THR A 231 -34.55 -52.23 28.88
CA THR A 231 -35.46 -51.84 27.78
C THR A 231 -34.86 -52.26 26.42
N PRO A 232 -35.71 -52.56 25.38
CA PRO A 232 -35.21 -52.86 24.04
C PRO A 232 -34.35 -51.71 23.48
N LYS A 233 -33.18 -52.03 22.99
CA LYS A 233 -32.34 -51.06 22.29
C LYS A 233 -32.92 -50.84 20.89
N MET A 234 -33.60 -49.74 20.69
CA MET A 234 -34.24 -49.41 19.42
C MET A 234 -33.28 -48.59 18.55
N THR A 235 -33.20 -48.95 17.28
CA THR A 235 -32.42 -48.21 16.27
C THR A 235 -33.18 -48.20 14.95
N SER A 236 -32.74 -47.36 14.02
CA SER A 236 -33.27 -47.30 12.66
C SER A 236 -32.14 -47.42 11.63
N ASN A 237 -32.46 -47.75 10.39
CA ASN A 237 -31.50 -47.72 9.30
C ASN A 237 -30.93 -46.29 9.11
N PHE A 238 -31.72 -45.30 9.38
CA PHE A 238 -31.32 -43.90 9.43
C PHE A 238 -30.15 -43.64 10.39
N GLU A 239 -30.27 -44.14 11.65
CA GLU A 239 -29.21 -43.98 12.67
C GLU A 239 -27.95 -44.78 12.31
N LYS A 240 -28.12 -46.01 11.77
CA LYS A 240 -27.00 -46.89 11.37
C LYS A 240 -26.18 -46.30 10.21
N ASN A 241 -26.82 -45.60 9.30
CA ASN A 241 -26.21 -45.06 8.09
C ASN A 241 -25.83 -43.58 8.20
N ARG A 242 -26.08 -42.93 9.35
CA ARG A 242 -25.56 -41.61 9.66
C ARG A 242 -24.11 -41.69 10.11
N ILE A 243 -23.16 -41.28 9.25
CA ILE A 243 -21.73 -41.29 9.53
C ILE A 243 -21.33 -40.16 10.47
N LEU A 244 -21.86 -38.94 10.17
CA LEU A 244 -21.61 -37.74 10.96
C LEU A 244 -22.95 -37.02 11.21
N LYS A 245 -23.15 -36.54 12.42
CA LYS A 245 -24.31 -35.73 12.80
C LYS A 245 -23.97 -34.26 12.70
N ALA A 246 -24.84 -33.48 12.07
CA ALA A 246 -24.72 -32.03 12.02
C ALA A 246 -24.60 -31.45 13.43
N GLN A 247 -23.62 -30.62 13.64
CA GLN A 247 -23.42 -29.92 14.91
C GLN A 247 -22.75 -28.57 14.71
N ASP A 248 -22.99 -27.66 15.63
CA ASP A 248 -22.27 -26.38 15.71
C ASP A 248 -20.88 -26.58 16.31
N ALA A 249 -19.96 -25.68 15.97
CA ALA A 249 -18.74 -25.51 16.73
C ALA A 249 -19.07 -24.93 18.11
N GLU A 250 -18.47 -25.50 19.15
CA GLU A 250 -18.55 -25.03 20.54
C GLU A 250 -17.13 -24.74 21.02
N PHE A 251 -16.89 -23.52 21.50
CA PHE A 251 -15.59 -23.10 22.00
C PHE A 251 -15.74 -22.00 23.04
N THR A 252 -14.68 -21.73 23.79
CA THR A 252 -14.61 -20.51 24.63
C THR A 252 -13.68 -19.48 24.02
N TYR A 253 -14.04 -18.22 24.12
CA TYR A 253 -13.21 -17.06 23.82
C TYR A 253 -12.93 -16.32 25.12
N ASN A 254 -11.67 -16.33 25.57
CA ASN A 254 -11.30 -15.79 26.88
C ASN A 254 -12.20 -16.30 28.04
N GLY A 255 -12.61 -17.57 27.99
CA GLY A 255 -13.49 -18.20 28.96
C GLY A 255 -14.99 -18.01 28.72
N VAL A 256 -15.41 -17.20 27.76
CA VAL A 256 -16.82 -17.00 27.38
C VAL A 256 -17.23 -18.06 26.34
N ASN A 257 -18.32 -18.78 26.61
CA ASN A 257 -18.86 -19.80 25.70
C ASN A 257 -19.42 -19.16 24.41
N VAL A 258 -19.01 -19.69 23.27
CA VAL A 258 -19.42 -19.25 21.94
C VAL A 258 -19.83 -20.46 21.10
N LYS A 259 -20.89 -20.31 20.30
CA LYS A 259 -21.31 -21.28 19.28
C LYS A 259 -21.31 -20.66 17.91
N ARG A 260 -20.90 -21.43 16.90
CA ARG A 260 -20.95 -21.01 15.48
C ARG A 260 -21.29 -22.22 14.60
N SER A 261 -22.09 -21.99 13.59
CA SER A 261 -22.45 -23.01 12.61
C SER A 261 -21.32 -23.35 11.62
N LYS A 262 -20.24 -22.56 11.61
CA LYS A 262 -19.07 -22.73 10.74
C LYS A 262 -17.80 -22.75 11.56
N ASN A 263 -16.75 -23.42 11.02
CA ASN A 263 -15.43 -23.42 11.65
C ASN A 263 -14.59 -22.17 11.30
N THR A 264 -14.99 -21.40 10.27
CA THR A 264 -14.34 -20.12 9.92
C THR A 264 -15.33 -18.99 10.04
N PHE A 265 -14.95 -17.96 10.78
CA PHE A 265 -15.80 -16.78 11.05
C PHE A 265 -14.94 -15.52 11.33
N ASN A 266 -15.55 -14.34 11.13
CA ASN A 266 -14.90 -13.03 11.32
C ASN A 266 -15.80 -12.02 12.06
N ASP A 267 -16.89 -12.50 12.62
CA ASP A 267 -17.90 -11.69 13.30
C ASP A 267 -17.70 -11.57 14.81
N LEU A 268 -16.77 -12.34 15.38
CA LEU A 268 -16.49 -12.34 16.82
C LEU A 268 -15.74 -11.08 17.26
N ARG A 269 -14.79 -10.66 16.43
CA ARG A 269 -14.01 -9.42 16.63
C ARG A 269 -13.79 -8.75 15.28
N PRO A 270 -14.14 -7.47 15.13
CA PRO A 270 -13.92 -6.75 13.88
C PRO A 270 -12.47 -6.82 13.41
N GLY A 271 -12.27 -7.21 12.17
CA GLY A 271 -10.94 -7.30 11.54
C GLY A 271 -10.11 -8.53 11.91
N ILE A 272 -10.65 -9.47 12.70
CA ILE A 272 -9.98 -10.75 12.99
C ILE A 272 -10.80 -11.89 12.38
N SER A 273 -10.15 -12.70 11.54
CA SER A 273 -10.72 -13.95 11.03
C SER A 273 -10.14 -15.12 11.81
N ILE A 274 -11.00 -16.04 12.24
CA ILE A 274 -10.67 -17.18 13.06
C ILE A 274 -11.11 -18.44 12.34
N THR A 275 -10.23 -19.46 12.27
CA THR A 275 -10.54 -20.81 11.77
C THR A 275 -10.23 -21.82 12.85
N LEU A 276 -11.22 -22.62 13.21
CA LEU A 276 -11.08 -23.74 14.12
C LEU A 276 -10.63 -24.98 13.32
N ASN A 277 -9.51 -25.59 13.69
CA ASN A 277 -8.90 -26.71 12.97
C ASN A 277 -9.13 -28.06 13.67
N GLU A 278 -8.93 -28.06 14.99
CA GLU A 278 -9.08 -29.27 15.84
C GLU A 278 -9.52 -28.83 17.26
N THR A 279 -9.89 -29.77 18.08
CA THR A 279 -10.21 -29.52 19.50
C THR A 279 -8.95 -29.19 20.29
N GLY A 280 -9.07 -28.36 21.31
CA GLY A 280 -7.97 -27.96 22.18
C GLY A 280 -7.82 -26.45 22.31
N LYS A 281 -6.81 -26.03 23.11
CA LYS A 281 -6.58 -24.65 23.46
C LYS A 281 -5.46 -24.02 22.64
N THR A 282 -5.71 -22.84 22.09
CA THR A 282 -4.72 -21.99 21.40
C THR A 282 -4.75 -20.60 21.99
N ASN A 283 -3.58 -20.06 22.33
CA ASN A 283 -3.40 -18.66 22.62
C ASN A 283 -2.99 -17.93 21.34
N VAL A 284 -3.71 -16.89 21.00
CA VAL A 284 -3.47 -16.06 19.82
C VAL A 284 -2.92 -14.70 20.25
N SER A 285 -1.81 -14.30 19.66
CA SER A 285 -1.23 -12.97 19.83
C SER A 285 -1.30 -12.20 18.50
N VAL A 286 -1.95 -11.05 18.51
CA VAL A 286 -1.95 -10.10 17.40
C VAL A 286 -0.92 -9.03 17.70
N SER A 287 0.08 -8.87 16.84
CA SER A 287 1.15 -7.88 16.99
C SER A 287 1.38 -7.10 15.70
N GLN A 288 2.17 -6.04 15.77
CA GLN A 288 2.65 -5.34 14.58
C GLN A 288 3.55 -6.26 13.76
N ASP A 289 3.44 -6.20 12.44
CA ASP A 289 4.34 -6.95 11.54
C ASP A 289 5.69 -6.23 11.41
N THR A 290 6.63 -6.59 12.30
CA THR A 290 7.97 -6.03 12.31
C THR A 290 8.85 -6.49 11.16
N LYS A 291 8.55 -7.64 10.53
CA LYS A 291 9.31 -8.16 9.39
C LYS A 291 9.19 -7.23 8.18
N GLU A 292 8.01 -6.69 7.95
CA GLU A 292 7.81 -5.73 6.86
C GLU A 292 8.54 -4.40 7.12
N VAL A 293 8.64 -3.97 8.39
CA VAL A 293 9.44 -2.80 8.77
C VAL A 293 10.92 -3.03 8.50
N ILE A 294 11.45 -4.20 8.88
CA ILE A 294 12.85 -4.58 8.62
C ILE A 294 13.14 -4.58 7.13
N LYS A 295 12.28 -5.21 6.33
CA LYS A 295 12.41 -5.26 4.87
C LYS A 295 12.42 -3.85 4.26
N ALA A 296 11.55 -2.96 4.72
CA ALA A 296 11.53 -1.57 4.25
C ALA A 296 12.81 -0.80 4.63
N VAL A 297 13.40 -1.08 5.80
CA VAL A 297 14.69 -0.51 6.21
C VAL A 297 15.83 -1.02 5.33
N GLU A 298 15.88 -2.32 5.04
CA GLU A 298 16.89 -2.91 4.15
C GLU A 298 16.82 -2.31 2.73
N GLU A 299 15.61 -2.15 2.20
CA GLU A 299 15.39 -1.54 0.89
C GLU A 299 15.84 -0.07 0.86
N PHE A 300 15.49 0.69 1.90
CA PHE A 300 15.96 2.08 2.04
C PHE A 300 17.49 2.16 2.10
N ILE A 301 18.15 1.33 2.88
CA ILE A 301 19.62 1.31 2.99
C ILE A 301 20.25 1.00 1.64
N LYS A 302 19.74 0.02 0.91
CA LYS A 302 20.20 -0.32 -0.43
C LYS A 302 20.07 0.88 -1.39
N ASP A 303 18.90 1.50 -1.45
CA ASP A 303 18.64 2.65 -2.31
C ASP A 303 19.52 3.84 -1.95
N TYR A 304 19.64 4.14 -0.64
CA TYR A 304 20.47 5.21 -0.13
C TYR A 304 21.95 5.01 -0.50
N ASN A 305 22.47 3.79 -0.33
CA ASN A 305 23.87 3.47 -0.64
C ASN A 305 24.16 3.59 -2.14
N LEU A 306 23.26 3.07 -3.00
CA LEU A 306 23.35 3.23 -4.45
C LEU A 306 23.35 4.71 -4.85
N MET A 307 22.44 5.50 -4.30
CA MET A 307 22.36 6.93 -4.56
C MET A 307 23.64 7.65 -4.09
N THR A 308 24.08 7.42 -2.87
CA THR A 308 25.26 8.10 -2.28
C THR A 308 26.53 7.80 -3.05
N MET A 309 26.73 6.54 -3.47
CA MET A 309 27.84 6.11 -4.30
C MET A 309 27.83 6.84 -5.67
N ASN A 310 26.69 6.83 -6.37
CA ASN A 310 26.59 7.43 -7.70
C ASN A 310 26.67 8.98 -7.66
N LEU A 311 26.08 9.62 -6.64
CA LEU A 311 26.28 11.05 -6.40
C LEU A 311 27.77 11.38 -6.15
N GLY A 312 28.49 10.49 -5.43
CA GLY A 312 29.91 10.61 -5.22
C GLY A 312 30.70 10.55 -6.55
N ILE A 313 30.44 9.55 -7.38
CA ILE A 313 31.06 9.40 -8.70
C ILE A 313 30.77 10.63 -9.59
N ALA A 314 29.54 11.08 -9.60
CA ALA A 314 29.12 12.19 -10.46
C ALA A 314 29.71 13.56 -10.07
N THR A 315 30.10 13.75 -8.81
CA THR A 315 30.51 15.07 -8.28
C THR A 315 31.98 15.19 -7.91
N LYS A 316 32.70 14.05 -7.76
CA LYS A 316 34.12 14.04 -7.36
C LYS A 316 35.04 13.91 -8.59
N TYR A 317 36.32 14.28 -8.40
CA TYR A 317 37.38 13.95 -9.30
C TYR A 317 37.91 12.56 -8.95
N ASP A 318 38.11 11.73 -9.96
CA ASP A 318 38.74 10.42 -9.86
C ASP A 318 40.04 10.44 -10.63
N GLU A 319 41.12 9.93 -10.06
CA GLU A 319 42.46 9.99 -10.69
C GLU A 319 42.57 9.19 -11.99
N GLU A 320 41.77 8.09 -12.08
CA GLU A 320 41.79 7.22 -13.28
C GLU A 320 40.75 7.64 -14.32
N LYS A 321 39.56 8.10 -13.87
CA LYS A 321 38.40 8.41 -14.72
C LYS A 321 38.22 9.90 -15.01
N GLY A 322 38.95 10.76 -14.30
CA GLY A 322 38.87 12.22 -14.45
C GLY A 322 37.70 12.85 -13.66
N ALA A 323 37.26 14.00 -14.14
CA ALA A 323 36.20 14.76 -13.51
C ALA A 323 34.82 14.09 -13.67
N GLY A 324 34.08 13.94 -12.58
CA GLY A 324 32.67 13.52 -12.63
C GLY A 324 31.81 14.51 -13.44
N THR A 325 30.77 14.02 -14.09
CA THR A 325 29.90 14.77 -15.02
C THR A 325 29.32 16.04 -14.40
N PHE A 326 29.11 16.06 -13.09
CA PHE A 326 28.58 17.18 -12.31
C PHE A 326 29.60 17.75 -11.32
N GLN A 327 30.90 17.57 -11.56
CA GLN A 327 31.92 18.24 -10.74
C GLN A 327 31.75 19.76 -10.83
N GLY A 328 31.71 20.43 -9.65
CA GLY A 328 31.48 21.88 -9.57
C GLY A 328 30.03 22.34 -9.72
N VAL A 329 29.08 21.42 -9.90
CA VAL A 329 27.64 21.72 -9.91
C VAL A 329 27.13 21.69 -8.47
N SER A 330 26.86 22.87 -7.92
CA SER A 330 26.49 23.06 -6.49
C SER A 330 25.20 22.35 -6.10
N GLU A 331 24.21 22.31 -7.00
CA GLU A 331 22.90 21.70 -6.78
C GLU A 331 23.01 20.19 -6.52
N ILE A 332 23.86 19.50 -7.24
CA ILE A 332 24.06 18.05 -7.08
C ILE A 332 24.97 17.77 -5.86
N SER A 333 26.01 18.58 -5.65
CA SER A 333 26.93 18.40 -4.52
C SER A 333 26.23 18.69 -3.18
N SER A 334 25.40 19.74 -3.09
CA SER A 334 24.64 20.08 -1.89
C SER A 334 23.56 19.06 -1.56
N LEU A 335 22.96 18.42 -2.57
CA LEU A 335 21.99 17.35 -2.37
C LEU A 335 22.57 16.21 -1.53
N ARG A 336 23.75 15.69 -1.90
CA ARG A 336 24.44 14.64 -1.14
C ARG A 336 24.67 15.05 0.32
N SER A 337 25.15 16.29 0.54
CA SER A 337 25.44 16.80 1.88
C SER A 337 24.18 16.99 2.71
N ASN A 338 23.09 17.47 2.11
CA ASN A 338 21.82 17.70 2.80
C ASN A 338 21.16 16.40 3.22
N ILE A 339 21.13 15.39 2.32
CA ILE A 339 20.63 14.05 2.64
C ILE A 339 21.46 13.42 3.76
N GLY A 340 22.80 13.44 3.64
CA GLY A 340 23.70 12.89 4.65
C GLY A 340 23.52 13.55 6.01
N ARG A 341 23.35 14.88 6.07
CA ARG A 341 23.11 15.61 7.31
C ARG A 341 21.79 15.22 7.97
N LEU A 342 20.74 15.06 7.16
CA LEU A 342 19.43 14.66 7.67
C LEU A 342 19.44 13.21 8.20
N VAL A 343 20.04 12.28 7.45
CA VAL A 343 20.07 10.85 7.78
C VAL A 343 20.97 10.57 9.00
N ASN A 344 22.10 11.29 9.11
CA ASN A 344 23.04 11.13 10.23
C ASN A 344 22.75 12.09 11.41
N GLY A 345 21.71 12.91 11.30
CA GLY A 345 21.31 13.85 12.33
C GLY A 345 20.56 13.20 13.49
N GLN A 346 20.31 14.00 14.51
CA GLN A 346 19.46 13.67 15.65
C GLN A 346 18.14 14.41 15.54
N ASP A 347 17.08 13.82 16.08
CA ASP A 347 15.81 14.51 16.28
C ASP A 347 15.86 15.47 17.49
N SER A 348 14.74 16.14 17.78
CA SER A 348 14.62 17.05 18.93
C SER A 348 14.76 16.37 20.29
N GLU A 349 14.70 15.05 20.36
CA GLU A 349 14.87 14.23 21.55
C GLU A 349 16.27 13.58 21.62
N GLY A 350 17.20 13.94 20.71
CA GLY A 350 18.55 13.39 20.62
C GLY A 350 18.63 11.97 20.08
N LYS A 351 17.56 11.46 19.44
CA LYS A 351 17.53 10.14 18.83
C LYS A 351 18.09 10.19 17.41
N ALA A 352 18.86 9.17 17.05
CA ALA A 352 19.46 8.99 15.71
C ALA A 352 19.23 7.57 15.21
N LEU A 353 19.44 7.35 13.91
CA LEU A 353 19.36 6.01 13.29
C LEU A 353 20.29 4.99 13.96
N SER A 354 21.44 5.43 14.49
CA SER A 354 22.40 4.58 15.20
C SER A 354 21.82 3.90 16.46
N LYS A 355 20.82 4.51 17.09
CA LYS A 355 20.06 3.90 18.20
C LYS A 355 19.38 2.60 17.75
N TYR A 356 18.94 2.52 16.50
CA TYR A 356 18.21 1.41 15.92
C TYR A 356 19.08 0.48 15.04
N GLY A 357 20.43 0.61 15.17
CA GLY A 357 21.37 -0.26 14.46
C GLY A 357 21.69 0.16 13.04
N ILE A 358 21.28 1.35 12.59
CA ILE A 358 21.59 1.88 11.27
C ILE A 358 22.69 2.93 11.43
N VAL A 359 23.90 2.61 10.98
CA VAL A 359 25.10 3.47 11.17
C VAL A 359 25.81 3.75 9.85
N PRO A 360 26.34 4.97 9.62
CA PRO A 360 27.15 5.25 8.46
C PRO A 360 28.55 4.65 8.62
N ASP A 361 29.12 4.15 7.52
CA ASP A 361 30.53 3.84 7.42
C ASP A 361 31.36 5.09 7.06
N LYS A 362 32.69 4.90 6.89
CA LYS A 362 33.64 5.96 6.52
C LYS A 362 33.33 6.63 5.16
N ASP A 363 32.66 5.94 4.25
CA ASP A 363 32.30 6.43 2.92
C ASP A 363 30.91 7.07 2.91
N GLY A 364 30.23 7.07 4.07
CA GLY A 364 28.88 7.60 4.25
C GLY A 364 27.77 6.67 3.77
N GLN A 365 28.09 5.37 3.55
CA GLN A 365 27.10 4.34 3.27
C GLN A 365 26.53 3.80 4.58
N LEU A 366 25.25 3.46 4.59
CA LEU A 366 24.57 2.93 5.77
C LEU A 366 24.78 1.42 5.88
N GLN A 367 25.10 0.98 7.10
CA GLN A 367 25.21 -0.41 7.52
C GLN A 367 24.08 -0.73 8.49
N LEU A 368 23.55 -1.97 8.45
CA LEU A 368 22.47 -2.43 9.31
C LEU A 368 22.96 -3.50 10.28
N ASP A 369 22.81 -3.23 11.56
CA ASP A 369 22.84 -4.25 12.64
C ASP A 369 21.41 -4.77 12.84
N LEU A 370 21.12 -5.91 12.21
CA LEU A 370 19.80 -6.55 12.24
C LEU A 370 19.39 -6.96 13.66
N ASN A 371 20.34 -7.39 14.50
CA ASN A 371 20.05 -7.79 15.88
C ASN A 371 19.59 -6.59 16.72
N LYS A 372 20.25 -5.46 16.53
CA LYS A 372 19.91 -4.22 17.23
C LYS A 372 18.56 -3.66 16.78
N LEU A 373 18.25 -3.71 15.47
CA LEU A 373 16.95 -3.31 14.93
C LEU A 373 15.83 -4.23 15.46
N ASN A 374 16.03 -5.55 15.41
CA ASN A 374 15.06 -6.52 15.93
C ASN A 374 14.79 -6.33 17.44
N ALA A 375 15.85 -6.10 18.23
CA ALA A 375 15.70 -5.85 19.65
C ALA A 375 14.90 -4.57 19.93
N ALA A 376 15.14 -3.50 19.17
CA ALA A 376 14.42 -2.24 19.30
C ALA A 376 12.94 -2.39 18.88
N LEU A 377 12.65 -3.06 17.76
CA LEU A 377 11.28 -3.34 17.29
C LEU A 377 10.51 -4.24 18.26
N SER A 378 11.18 -5.20 18.90
CA SER A 378 10.54 -6.08 19.87
C SER A 378 10.25 -5.37 21.20
N LYS A 379 11.07 -4.39 21.58
CA LYS A 379 10.94 -3.64 22.83
C LYS A 379 9.86 -2.56 22.75
N ASP A 380 9.91 -1.73 21.72
CA ASP A 380 9.00 -0.60 21.54
C ASP A 380 8.86 -0.24 20.05
N PRO A 381 7.99 -0.93 19.31
CA PRO A 381 7.77 -0.64 17.91
C PRO A 381 7.15 0.74 17.66
N GLU A 382 6.40 1.29 18.64
CA GLU A 382 5.81 2.63 18.53
C GLU A 382 6.87 3.73 18.60
N GLU A 383 7.92 3.55 19.36
CA GLU A 383 9.04 4.50 19.43
C GLU A 383 9.72 4.64 18.06
N ILE A 384 9.97 3.50 17.39
CA ILE A 384 10.56 3.49 16.05
C ILE A 384 9.61 4.13 15.04
N GLN A 385 8.33 3.80 15.11
CA GLN A 385 7.31 4.44 14.27
C GLN A 385 7.31 5.97 14.44
N LYS A 386 7.32 6.46 15.67
CA LYS A 386 7.37 7.91 15.95
C LYS A 386 8.66 8.55 15.44
N PHE A 387 9.78 7.89 15.58
CA PHE A 387 11.06 8.41 15.08
C PHE A 387 11.10 8.43 13.53
N PHE A 388 10.58 7.40 12.87
CA PHE A 388 10.60 7.28 11.40
C PHE A 388 9.53 8.14 10.73
N MET A 389 8.29 7.98 11.12
CA MET A 389 7.12 8.63 10.52
C MET A 389 6.84 10.00 11.13
N GLY A 390 7.04 10.12 12.43
CA GLY A 390 6.59 11.25 13.23
C GLY A 390 5.37 10.91 14.09
N SER A 391 4.86 11.92 14.74
CA SER A 391 3.70 11.79 15.61
C SER A 391 2.68 12.89 15.37
N SER A 392 1.44 12.57 15.65
CA SER A 392 0.34 13.52 15.70
C SER A 392 -0.19 13.51 17.13
N LYS A 393 -0.10 14.63 17.82
CA LYS A 393 -0.62 14.80 19.16
C LYS A 393 -1.79 15.77 19.14
N ILE A 394 -2.91 15.33 19.67
CA ILE A 394 -4.05 16.21 19.94
C ILE A 394 -3.68 17.02 21.18
N GLU A 395 -3.66 18.34 21.05
CA GLU A 395 -3.44 19.22 22.19
C GLU A 395 -4.74 19.46 22.94
N PRO A 396 -4.73 19.43 24.28
CA PRO A 396 -5.89 19.81 25.06
C PRO A 396 -6.33 21.21 24.69
N ILE A 397 -7.64 21.38 24.44
CA ILE A 397 -8.25 22.67 24.22
C ILE A 397 -8.91 23.19 25.48
N SER A 398 -9.00 24.47 25.62
CA SER A 398 -9.68 25.10 26.73
C SER A 398 -10.52 26.29 26.29
N TYR A 399 -11.66 26.44 26.91
CA TYR A 399 -12.49 27.64 26.88
C TYR A 399 -12.40 28.31 28.27
N MET A 400 -12.20 29.61 28.31
CA MET A 400 -12.24 30.39 29.52
C MET A 400 -13.38 31.40 29.44
N GLY A 401 -14.22 31.47 30.45
CA GLY A 401 -15.27 32.49 30.56
C GLY A 401 -14.71 33.91 30.36
N ALA A 402 -15.44 34.78 29.69
CA ALA A 402 -15.00 36.13 29.34
C ALA A 402 -14.87 37.04 30.58
N SER A 403 -15.73 36.82 31.58
CA SER A 403 -15.74 37.58 32.83
C SER A 403 -16.04 36.67 34.01
N THR A 404 -16.08 37.24 35.21
CA THR A 404 -16.50 36.56 36.43
C THR A 404 -18.01 36.23 36.40
N VAL A 405 -18.39 35.09 37.00
CA VAL A 405 -19.80 34.78 37.23
C VAL A 405 -20.42 35.85 38.14
N SER A 406 -21.66 36.25 37.84
CA SER A 406 -22.35 37.25 38.62
C SER A 406 -22.70 36.75 40.04
N ALA A 407 -22.68 37.61 41.04
CA ALA A 407 -23.19 37.35 42.36
C ALA A 407 -24.75 37.45 42.39
N GLY A 408 -25.36 36.91 43.39
CA GLY A 408 -26.84 36.93 43.60
C GLY A 408 -27.54 35.70 43.05
N ALA A 409 -28.86 35.76 42.99
CA ALA A 409 -29.67 34.65 42.51
C ALA A 409 -29.44 34.38 41.02
N LEU A 410 -29.11 33.15 40.67
CA LEU A 410 -29.09 32.62 39.31
C LEU A 410 -30.15 31.50 39.22
N ASP A 411 -30.95 31.50 38.16
CA ASP A 411 -31.91 30.46 37.84
C ASP A 411 -31.72 30.06 36.38
N ILE A 412 -30.84 29.08 36.17
CA ILE A 412 -30.42 28.60 34.83
C ILE A 412 -31.24 27.35 34.47
N LYS A 413 -32.13 27.51 33.51
CA LYS A 413 -33.07 26.48 33.02
C LYS A 413 -32.54 25.75 31.80
N ALA A 414 -33.21 24.64 31.44
CA ALA A 414 -32.88 23.89 30.23
C ALA A 414 -32.94 24.80 29.00
N GLY A 415 -31.83 24.84 28.20
CA GLY A 415 -31.68 25.69 27.03
C GLY A 415 -31.10 27.09 27.29
N ASP A 416 -30.94 27.52 28.57
CA ASP A 416 -30.29 28.78 28.90
C ASP A 416 -28.78 28.71 28.74
N LEU A 417 -28.16 27.56 29.02
CA LEU A 417 -26.78 27.19 28.75
C LEU A 417 -26.73 25.78 28.21
N THR A 418 -26.07 25.60 27.09
CA THR A 418 -25.71 24.28 26.53
C THR A 418 -24.20 24.20 26.27
N ILE A 419 -23.63 23.07 26.60
CA ILE A 419 -22.24 22.75 26.28
C ILE A 419 -22.23 21.44 25.50
N ASN A 420 -21.72 21.46 24.27
CA ASN A 420 -21.77 20.34 23.33
C ASN A 420 -23.19 19.72 23.24
N GLY A 421 -24.20 20.58 23.16
CA GLY A 421 -25.62 20.19 23.04
C GLY A 421 -26.28 19.67 24.33
N LYS A 422 -25.53 19.54 25.44
CA LYS A 422 -26.10 19.17 26.75
C LYS A 422 -26.49 20.40 27.54
N SER A 423 -27.75 20.42 28.04
CA SER A 423 -28.22 21.51 28.90
C SER A 423 -27.62 21.43 30.29
N VAL A 424 -27.19 22.58 30.78
CA VAL A 424 -26.68 22.77 32.15
C VAL A 424 -27.73 23.56 32.94
N THR A 425 -28.14 23.04 34.08
CA THR A 425 -29.20 23.67 34.91
C THR A 425 -28.79 23.75 36.36
N PHE A 426 -28.99 24.86 36.99
CA PHE A 426 -28.82 25.03 38.44
C PHE A 426 -29.51 26.32 38.93
N SER A 427 -29.70 26.43 40.22
CA SER A 427 -30.17 27.65 40.86
C SER A 427 -29.36 27.99 42.10
N THR A 428 -29.29 29.29 42.42
CA THR A 428 -28.60 29.81 43.60
C THR A 428 -29.46 30.85 44.31
N THR A 429 -29.07 31.21 45.55
CA THR A 429 -29.82 32.15 46.37
C THR A 429 -29.44 33.62 46.08
N ALA A 430 -30.29 34.55 46.50
CA ALA A 430 -30.03 35.99 46.31
C ALA A 430 -28.79 36.51 47.05
N THR A 431 -28.30 35.76 48.02
CA THR A 431 -27.10 36.13 48.85
C THR A 431 -25.82 35.44 48.35
N ALA A 432 -25.90 34.63 47.32
CA ALA A 432 -24.74 33.89 46.81
C ALA A 432 -23.65 34.84 46.26
N THR A 433 -22.45 34.60 46.60
CA THR A 433 -21.26 35.31 46.07
C THR A 433 -20.91 34.84 44.66
N ALA A 434 -20.07 35.60 43.98
CA ALA A 434 -19.60 35.22 42.67
C ALA A 434 -18.82 33.89 42.66
N GLU A 435 -18.04 33.64 43.72
CA GLU A 435 -17.28 32.39 43.93
C GLU A 435 -18.26 31.18 44.12
N GLU A 436 -19.29 31.35 44.97
CA GLU A 436 -20.26 30.30 45.21
C GLU A 436 -21.05 29.98 43.93
N ASN A 437 -21.42 30.98 43.17
CA ASN A 437 -22.11 30.82 41.88
C ASN A 437 -21.20 30.14 40.85
N ALA A 438 -19.92 30.51 40.79
CA ALA A 438 -18.94 29.87 39.90
C ALA A 438 -18.71 28.40 40.27
N LEU A 439 -18.66 28.08 41.56
CA LEU A 439 -18.52 26.70 42.04
C LEU A 439 -19.78 25.86 41.72
N LYS A 440 -20.96 26.45 41.86
CA LYS A 440 -22.22 25.81 41.45
C LYS A 440 -22.28 25.55 39.95
N LEU A 441 -21.89 26.51 39.13
CA LEU A 441 -21.77 26.35 37.69
C LEU A 441 -20.78 25.23 37.31
N GLN A 442 -19.60 25.19 37.94
CA GLN A 442 -18.62 24.12 37.74
C GLN A 442 -19.23 22.74 38.05
N GLN A 443 -19.89 22.60 39.20
CA GLN A 443 -20.52 21.35 39.58
C GLN A 443 -21.61 20.96 38.56
N ALA A 444 -22.51 21.89 38.23
CA ALA A 444 -23.60 21.64 37.28
C ALA A 444 -23.12 21.20 35.90
N ILE A 445 -21.99 21.77 35.41
CA ILE A 445 -21.39 21.36 34.14
C ILE A 445 -20.82 19.95 34.24
N ASN A 446 -20.09 19.64 35.34
CA ASN A 446 -19.53 18.29 35.53
C ASN A 446 -20.59 17.23 35.73
N ASP A 447 -21.69 17.57 36.41
CA ASP A 447 -22.86 16.67 36.64
C ASP A 447 -23.73 16.48 35.40
N ALA A 448 -23.69 17.40 34.44
CA ALA A 448 -24.43 17.28 33.16
C ALA A 448 -23.98 16.13 32.26
N GLY A 449 -22.91 15.40 32.61
CA GLY A 449 -22.45 14.23 31.89
C GLY A 449 -21.98 14.55 30.46
N ILE A 450 -21.27 15.64 30.26
CA ILE A 450 -20.72 16.08 28.96
C ILE A 450 -19.46 15.30 28.67
N THR A 451 -19.56 14.32 27.82
CA THR A 451 -18.42 13.43 27.50
C THR A 451 -17.17 14.23 27.09
N GLY A 452 -16.04 13.94 27.72
CA GLY A 452 -14.74 14.52 27.41
C GLY A 452 -14.52 15.97 27.90
N VAL A 453 -15.54 16.68 28.37
CA VAL A 453 -15.43 18.04 28.91
C VAL A 453 -15.34 18.01 30.43
N THR A 454 -14.37 18.70 31.00
CA THR A 454 -14.24 18.95 32.44
C THR A 454 -14.27 20.44 32.71
N ALA A 455 -15.06 20.84 33.71
CA ALA A 455 -15.13 22.21 34.19
C ALA A 455 -14.28 22.40 35.44
N SER A 456 -13.53 23.49 35.49
CA SER A 456 -12.75 23.97 36.63
C SER A 456 -12.91 25.48 36.77
N LEU A 457 -12.42 26.04 37.83
CA LEU A 457 -12.34 27.50 38.02
C LEU A 457 -10.94 28.00 37.72
N ASP A 458 -10.82 29.29 37.35
CA ASP A 458 -9.55 29.99 37.23
C ASP A 458 -8.94 30.26 38.61
N ASN A 459 -7.75 30.87 38.65
CA ASN A 459 -7.04 31.18 39.88
C ASN A 459 -7.79 32.18 40.80
N SER A 460 -8.75 32.92 40.28
CA SER A 460 -9.61 33.82 41.07
C SER A 460 -10.77 33.11 41.73
N GLY A 461 -11.06 31.88 41.33
CA GLY A 461 -12.23 31.11 41.76
C GLY A 461 -13.59 31.64 41.26
N LYS A 462 -13.58 32.58 40.31
CA LYS A 462 -14.81 33.29 39.85
C LYS A 462 -15.13 33.11 38.37
N ARG A 463 -14.22 32.50 37.60
CA ARG A 463 -14.42 32.29 36.16
C ARG A 463 -14.37 30.82 35.84
N ILE A 464 -15.28 30.38 34.99
CA ILE A 464 -15.30 28.98 34.51
C ILE A 464 -14.22 28.74 33.48
N VAL A 465 -13.57 27.58 33.57
CA VAL A 465 -12.62 27.07 32.57
C VAL A 465 -13.07 25.68 32.17
N LEU A 466 -13.40 25.49 30.89
CA LEU A 466 -13.68 24.17 30.33
C LEU A 466 -12.43 23.63 29.66
N LYS A 467 -12.14 22.33 29.86
CA LYS A 467 -11.02 21.63 29.22
C LYS A 467 -11.50 20.38 28.53
N ARG A 468 -10.91 20.06 27.39
CA ARG A 468 -11.16 18.85 26.62
C ARG A 468 -9.87 18.34 25.97
N SER A 469 -9.63 17.03 26.01
CA SER A 469 -8.38 16.42 25.51
C SER A 469 -8.59 15.21 24.59
N ASP A 470 -9.85 14.90 24.24
CA ASP A 470 -10.23 13.73 23.44
C ASP A 470 -10.25 13.99 21.92
N GLY A 471 -9.94 15.21 21.49
CA GLY A 471 -9.89 15.58 20.06
C GLY A 471 -11.21 16.10 19.49
N GLU A 472 -12.21 16.28 20.32
CA GLU A 472 -13.48 16.88 19.93
C GLU A 472 -13.52 18.37 20.32
N ASN A 473 -14.46 19.13 19.77
CA ASN A 473 -14.61 20.56 20.07
C ASN A 473 -15.25 20.83 21.44
N ILE A 474 -15.07 22.05 21.95
CA ILE A 474 -15.90 22.62 23.00
C ILE A 474 -16.83 23.63 22.36
N GLU A 475 -18.14 23.38 22.40
CA GLU A 475 -19.17 24.31 21.92
C GLU A 475 -19.98 24.83 23.11
N VAL A 476 -19.99 26.16 23.27
CA VAL A 476 -20.77 26.86 24.28
C VAL A 476 -21.87 27.67 23.57
N LYS A 477 -23.13 27.39 23.89
CA LYS A 477 -24.28 28.12 23.35
C LYS A 477 -25.28 28.41 24.47
N GLY A 478 -26.06 29.46 24.30
CA GLY A 478 -27.10 29.78 25.26
C GLY A 478 -27.75 31.11 25.02
N LYS A 479 -28.68 31.48 25.91
CA LYS A 479 -29.31 32.80 25.88
C LYS A 479 -28.31 33.87 26.32
N ASN A 480 -28.26 35.00 25.62
CA ASN A 480 -27.32 36.08 25.95
C ASN A 480 -27.38 36.55 27.39
N SER A 481 -28.60 36.63 27.97
CA SER A 481 -28.78 37.03 29.38
C SER A 481 -28.15 36.04 30.37
N ALA A 482 -28.34 34.73 30.10
CA ALA A 482 -27.76 33.68 30.94
C ALA A 482 -26.23 33.64 30.78
N LEU A 483 -25.76 33.65 29.56
CA LEU A 483 -24.29 33.67 29.26
C LEU A 483 -23.60 34.85 29.93
N THR A 484 -24.19 36.06 29.83
CA THR A 484 -23.67 37.27 30.51
C THR A 484 -23.60 37.08 32.02
N ALA A 485 -24.69 36.55 32.65
CA ALA A 485 -24.70 36.30 34.08
C ALA A 485 -23.68 35.24 34.52
N LEU A 486 -23.38 34.28 33.66
CA LEU A 486 -22.39 33.22 33.89
C LEU A 486 -20.95 33.65 33.50
N GLY A 487 -20.77 34.87 33.05
CA GLY A 487 -19.47 35.36 32.57
C GLY A 487 -18.96 34.63 31.32
N MET A 488 -19.87 34.06 30.52
CA MET A 488 -19.57 33.24 29.35
C MET A 488 -19.98 33.92 28.05
N ASN A 489 -19.41 33.50 26.93
CA ASN A 489 -19.83 33.90 25.59
C ASN A 489 -20.07 32.64 24.75
N GLU A 490 -20.91 32.76 23.72
CA GLU A 490 -20.99 31.71 22.72
C GLU A 490 -19.62 31.54 22.05
N ALA A 491 -19.18 30.29 21.94
CA ALA A 491 -17.91 29.95 21.33
C ALA A 491 -17.89 28.50 20.84
N THR A 492 -17.13 28.26 19.78
CA THR A 492 -16.72 26.93 19.35
C THR A 492 -15.22 26.87 19.30
N ILE A 493 -14.60 26.07 20.19
CA ILE A 493 -13.15 25.86 20.24
C ILE A 493 -12.88 24.52 19.56
N ASN A 494 -12.24 24.56 18.40
CA ASN A 494 -11.91 23.35 17.66
C ASN A 494 -10.60 22.72 18.17
N PRO A 495 -10.46 21.39 18.07
CA PRO A 495 -9.25 20.69 18.47
C PRO A 495 -8.06 21.12 17.65
N VAL A 496 -6.90 21.23 18.31
CA VAL A 496 -5.61 21.52 17.67
C VAL A 496 -4.79 20.24 17.62
N THR A 497 -4.40 19.84 16.41
CA THR A 497 -3.52 18.71 16.19
C THR A 497 -2.12 19.20 15.87
N LYS A 498 -1.15 18.94 16.75
CA LYS A 498 0.26 19.22 16.50
C LYS A 498 0.91 18.02 15.85
N LYS A 499 1.33 18.20 14.60
CA LYS A 499 2.09 17.18 13.85
C LYS A 499 3.58 17.46 13.97
N THR A 500 4.34 16.43 14.29
CA THR A 500 5.80 16.45 14.28
C THR A 500 6.27 15.44 13.25
N ASP A 501 6.96 15.91 12.20
CA ASP A 501 7.48 15.02 11.17
C ASP A 501 8.65 14.19 11.71
N GLY A 502 8.63 12.90 11.46
CA GLY A 502 9.74 12.00 11.71
C GLY A 502 10.84 12.12 10.65
N LEU A 503 11.89 11.34 10.82
CA LEU A 503 13.08 11.40 9.96
C LEU A 503 12.73 11.16 8.48
N PHE A 504 12.02 10.09 8.19
CA PHE A 504 11.70 9.72 6.80
C PHE A 504 10.61 10.59 6.19
N THR A 505 9.70 11.14 6.99
CA THR A 505 8.75 12.16 6.53
C THR A 505 9.48 13.45 6.11
N LYS A 506 10.47 13.89 6.89
CA LYS A 506 11.33 15.05 6.54
C LYS A 506 12.15 14.77 5.28
N LEU A 507 12.74 13.57 5.19
CA LEU A 507 13.52 13.14 4.02
C LEU A 507 12.66 13.14 2.76
N ALA A 508 11.47 12.54 2.81
CA ALA A 508 10.55 12.50 1.68
C ALA A 508 10.13 13.91 1.22
N LYS A 509 9.79 14.80 2.14
CA LYS A 509 9.47 16.21 1.82
C LYS A 509 10.64 16.93 1.14
N MET A 510 11.86 16.73 1.63
CA MET A 510 13.07 17.29 1.03
C MET A 510 13.30 16.75 -0.38
N LEU A 511 13.17 15.42 -0.57
CA LEU A 511 13.38 14.79 -1.86
C LEU A 511 12.27 15.09 -2.87
N ASP A 512 11.03 15.33 -2.43
CA ASP A 512 9.96 15.85 -3.30
C ASP A 512 10.31 17.23 -3.89
N GLY A 513 11.04 18.07 -3.15
CA GLY A 513 11.61 19.32 -3.66
C GLY A 513 12.72 19.11 -4.69
N VAL A 514 13.32 17.92 -4.77
CA VAL A 514 14.40 17.61 -5.71
C VAL A 514 13.87 16.90 -6.96
N VAL A 515 13.09 15.82 -6.80
CA VAL A 515 12.65 14.95 -7.92
C VAL A 515 11.15 15.08 -8.23
N GLY A 516 10.37 15.82 -7.45
CA GLY A 516 8.96 16.07 -7.70
C GLY A 516 8.72 16.88 -8.98
N LYS A 517 7.45 17.07 -9.38
CA LYS A 517 7.07 17.74 -10.64
C LYS A 517 7.70 19.11 -10.86
N LYS A 518 7.97 19.85 -9.78
CA LYS A 518 8.66 21.17 -9.79
C LYS A 518 10.05 21.09 -9.14
N GLY A 519 10.63 19.89 -9.05
CA GLY A 519 11.90 19.65 -8.37
C GLY A 519 13.10 20.21 -9.13
N THR A 520 14.19 20.46 -8.39
CA THR A 520 15.41 21.06 -8.94
C THR A 520 16.04 20.23 -10.07
N MET A 521 16.00 18.87 -9.97
CA MET A 521 16.52 18.00 -11.04
C MET A 521 15.69 18.08 -12.33
N ILE A 522 14.36 18.31 -12.22
CA ILE A 522 13.51 18.54 -13.39
C ILE A 522 13.85 19.88 -14.04
N ALA A 523 14.06 20.93 -13.24
CA ALA A 523 14.48 22.25 -13.77
C ALA A 523 15.82 22.15 -14.51
N MET A 524 16.82 21.44 -13.93
CA MET A 524 18.11 21.19 -14.59
C MET A 524 17.96 20.40 -15.91
N GLN A 525 17.08 19.39 -15.94
CA GLN A 525 16.83 18.60 -17.14
C GLN A 525 16.24 19.46 -18.26
N ASN A 526 15.28 20.33 -17.93
CA ASN A 526 14.70 21.26 -18.88
C ASN A 526 15.74 22.28 -19.37
N GLN A 527 16.54 22.85 -18.48
CA GLN A 527 17.62 23.78 -18.85
C GLN A 527 18.62 23.15 -19.84
N LEU A 528 19.08 21.91 -19.59
CA LEU A 528 19.97 21.21 -20.50
C LEU A 528 19.32 20.93 -21.86
N LYS A 529 18.02 20.64 -21.88
CA LYS A 529 17.25 20.47 -23.12
C LYS A 529 17.19 21.77 -23.92
N ASP A 530 16.82 22.89 -23.27
CA ASP A 530 16.72 24.21 -23.91
C ASP A 530 18.08 24.66 -24.42
N GLU A 531 19.15 24.39 -23.67
CA GLU A 531 20.53 24.64 -24.10
C GLU A 531 20.92 23.83 -25.34
N ASN A 532 20.58 22.55 -25.39
CA ASN A 532 20.82 21.69 -26.55
C ASN A 532 20.08 22.18 -27.79
N GLU A 533 18.80 22.56 -27.64
CA GLU A 533 18.03 23.14 -28.75
C GLU A 533 18.66 24.42 -29.29
N SER A 534 19.13 25.30 -28.38
CA SER A 534 19.81 26.54 -28.74
C SER A 534 21.14 26.29 -29.48
N ILE A 535 21.96 25.37 -28.97
CA ILE A 535 23.24 24.99 -29.60
C ILE A 535 22.99 24.34 -30.97
N THR A 536 21.97 23.48 -31.10
CA THR A 536 21.62 22.84 -32.37
C THR A 536 21.24 23.87 -33.42
N LYS A 537 20.36 24.82 -33.09
CA LYS A 537 19.96 25.90 -33.99
C LYS A 537 21.18 26.76 -34.40
N ASN A 538 22.07 27.08 -33.46
CA ASN A 538 23.26 27.83 -33.74
C ASN A 538 24.22 27.06 -34.66
N LYS A 539 24.42 25.76 -34.42
CA LYS A 539 25.20 24.88 -35.26
C LYS A 539 24.67 24.80 -36.68
N GLU A 540 23.36 24.59 -36.85
CA GLU A 540 22.71 24.55 -38.16
C GLU A 540 22.82 25.88 -38.90
N SER A 541 22.60 26.99 -38.23
CA SER A 541 22.72 28.33 -38.81
C SER A 541 24.17 28.62 -39.23
N THR A 542 25.16 28.25 -38.38
CA THR A 542 26.59 28.44 -38.70
C THR A 542 26.99 27.56 -39.87
N GLN A 543 26.54 26.29 -39.90
CA GLN A 543 26.84 25.39 -41.01
C GLN A 543 26.30 25.94 -42.33
N LYS A 544 25.04 26.44 -42.34
CA LYS A 544 24.42 27.03 -43.53
C LYS A 544 25.20 28.26 -44.03
N LEU A 545 25.64 29.13 -43.13
CA LEU A 545 26.45 30.31 -43.49
C LEU A 545 27.81 29.91 -44.07
N LEU A 546 28.46 28.86 -43.54
CA LEU A 546 29.69 28.34 -44.08
C LEU A 546 29.48 27.71 -45.47
N ASP A 547 28.44 26.92 -45.64
CA ASP A 547 28.07 26.30 -46.92
C ASP A 547 27.80 27.40 -48.00
N GLU A 548 27.03 28.42 -47.71
CA GLU A 548 26.77 29.57 -48.60
C GLU A 548 28.07 30.32 -48.93
N LYS A 549 28.93 30.58 -47.92
CA LYS A 549 30.22 31.25 -48.11
C LYS A 549 31.11 30.48 -49.08
N TYR A 550 31.26 29.18 -48.87
CA TYR A 550 32.13 28.37 -49.68
C TYR A 550 31.56 28.02 -51.06
N THR A 551 30.23 27.92 -51.20
CA THR A 551 29.58 27.83 -52.52
C THR A 551 29.82 29.10 -53.34
N THR A 552 29.65 30.30 -52.73
CA THR A 552 29.94 31.57 -53.39
C THR A 552 31.41 31.70 -53.76
N MET A 553 32.32 31.24 -52.91
CA MET A 553 33.74 31.24 -53.19
C MET A 553 34.09 30.30 -54.35
N GLN A 554 33.48 29.12 -54.42
CA GLN A 554 33.67 28.18 -55.52
C GLN A 554 33.13 28.74 -56.84
N GLU A 555 31.95 29.36 -56.85
CA GLU A 555 31.41 30.02 -58.05
C GLU A 555 32.32 31.15 -58.56
N ARG A 556 32.82 32.02 -57.67
CA ARG A 556 33.78 33.07 -58.04
C ARG A 556 35.04 32.48 -58.60
N PHE A 557 35.51 31.39 -57.99
CA PHE A 557 36.72 30.69 -58.41
C PHE A 557 36.57 30.10 -59.82
N ILE A 558 35.43 29.43 -60.13
CA ILE A 558 35.14 28.93 -61.50
C ILE A 558 35.20 30.10 -62.52
N LYS A 559 34.62 31.26 -62.17
CA LYS A 559 34.70 32.45 -63.04
C LYS A 559 36.13 32.97 -63.25
N TYR A 560 36.95 33.02 -62.17
CA TYR A 560 38.34 33.44 -62.31
C TYR A 560 39.16 32.47 -63.13
N ASN A 561 38.97 31.14 -62.97
CA ASN A 561 39.65 30.12 -63.78
C ASN A 561 39.24 30.23 -65.26
N ALA A 562 37.98 30.53 -65.59
CA ALA A 562 37.53 30.75 -66.96
C ALA A 562 38.19 31.99 -67.56
N ILE A 563 38.37 33.09 -66.79
CA ILE A 563 39.07 34.29 -67.24
C ILE A 563 40.56 33.99 -67.44
N ILE A 564 41.21 33.28 -66.52
CA ILE A 564 42.62 32.89 -66.64
C ILE A 564 42.85 32.03 -67.90
N ALA A 565 42.00 31.01 -68.12
CA ALA A 565 42.10 30.16 -69.30
C ALA A 565 41.87 30.97 -70.58
N SER A 566 40.98 31.93 -70.62
CA SER A 566 40.81 32.84 -71.73
C SER A 566 42.06 33.69 -72.01
N LEU A 567 42.69 34.24 -70.96
CA LEU A 567 43.88 35.02 -71.05
C LEU A 567 45.06 34.17 -71.51
N GLU A 568 45.23 32.96 -70.98
CA GLU A 568 46.28 31.98 -71.42
C GLU A 568 46.14 31.65 -72.92
N ASN A 569 44.91 31.43 -73.40
CA ASN A 569 44.62 31.21 -74.81
C ASN A 569 44.99 32.45 -75.65
N GLN A 570 44.67 33.65 -75.19
CA GLN A 570 45.05 34.87 -75.89
C GLN A 570 46.57 35.07 -75.92
N PHE A 571 47.26 34.81 -74.78
CA PHE A 571 48.74 34.85 -74.76
C PHE A 571 49.36 33.78 -75.63
N SER A 572 48.83 32.56 -75.66
CA SER A 572 49.30 31.48 -76.54
C SER A 572 49.15 31.84 -78.04
N THR A 573 47.98 32.48 -78.37
CA THR A 573 47.77 32.99 -79.72
C THR A 573 48.72 34.11 -80.10
N LEU A 574 48.94 35.07 -79.20
CA LEU A 574 49.91 36.16 -79.37
C LEU A 574 51.33 35.63 -79.55
N LYS A 575 51.73 34.66 -78.74
CA LYS A 575 53.03 33.99 -78.83
C LYS A 575 53.18 33.28 -80.13
N SER A 576 52.18 32.54 -80.61
CA SER A 576 52.26 31.89 -81.93
C SER A 576 52.31 32.88 -83.10
N MET A 577 51.67 34.05 -83.00
CA MET A 577 51.83 35.14 -83.96
C MET A 577 53.20 35.75 -83.97
N ILE A 578 53.80 36.00 -82.80
CA ILE A 578 55.16 36.51 -82.64
C ILE A 578 56.16 35.48 -83.16
N ASP A 579 56.03 34.21 -82.82
CA ASP A 579 56.89 33.12 -83.33
C ASP A 579 56.77 32.95 -84.83
N ALA A 580 55.58 33.13 -85.42
CA ALA A 580 55.36 33.12 -86.87
C ALA A 580 56.02 34.32 -87.53
N GLU A 581 55.97 35.51 -86.96
CA GLU A 581 56.63 36.74 -87.49
C GLU A 581 58.15 36.64 -87.39
N ILE A 582 58.71 36.08 -86.31
CA ILE A 582 60.09 35.83 -86.15
C ILE A 582 60.61 34.79 -87.20
N ASN A 583 59.78 33.76 -87.47
CA ASN A 583 60.13 32.74 -88.47
C ASN A 583 59.93 33.24 -89.93
N SER A 584 59.12 34.28 -90.15
CA SER A 584 58.99 34.89 -91.50
C SER A 584 60.09 35.89 -91.82
N ARG A 585 60.90 36.28 -90.81
CA ARG A 585 62.07 37.20 -90.98
C ARG A 585 63.39 36.48 -91.03
N LYS A 586 63.45 35.16 -90.99
CA LYS A 586 64.58 34.30 -91.28
C LYS A 586 64.46 33.76 -92.70
#